data_357b0c549f2b0901ec8eda535bdb97e4
#
_entry.id   357b0c549f2b0901ec8eda535bdb97e4
#
_cell.length_a   1.000
_cell.length_b   1.000
_cell.length_c   1.000
_cell.angle_alpha   90.00
_cell.angle_beta   90.00
_cell.angle_gamma   90.00
#
_symmetry.space_group_name_H-M   'P 1'
#
loop_
_entity.id
_entity.type
_entity.pdbx_description
1 polymer ?
#
loop_
_entity_poly.entity_id
_entity_poly.type
_entity_poly.pdbx_seq_one_letter_code
_entity_poly.pdbx_strand_id
1 'polypeptide(L)'
;AKKTDSYGASGDQSRSVADGAPADYVHFSVASDVTRLVDEGLIAEDWNTGENKGIVSKSVVVFGVRDGNPKNIRTWDDLIKPGVEIVTPNPASSGAARWNALAAYGQVVANGGTEAEAQAYVEKFFANVVSMPGSGRDATKAFQDGAGDVLMAYENEAILAEQNNQGFEYIIPE
;
A
#
# COMPACT_ATOMS: atom_id res chain seq x y z
N ALA A 1 2.81 -31.01 -12.06
CA ALA A 1 1.57 -30.23 -11.91
C ALA A 1 1.75 -28.88 -12.62
N LYS A 2 0.70 -28.37 -13.30
CA LYS A 2 0.75 -27.05 -13.93
C LYS A 2 0.52 -26.01 -12.84
N LYS A 3 1.47 -25.11 -12.65
CA LYS A 3 1.32 -23.98 -11.75
C LYS A 3 0.35 -22.96 -12.37
N THR A 4 -0.63 -22.51 -11.61
CA THR A 4 -1.54 -21.44 -12.00
C THR A 4 -1.42 -20.34 -10.96
N ASP A 5 -1.11 -19.11 -11.39
CA ASP A 5 -0.98 -17.96 -10.50
C ASP A 5 -2.17 -17.02 -10.71
N SER A 6 -2.67 -16.44 -9.62
CA SER A 6 -3.64 -15.36 -9.60
C SER A 6 -3.05 -14.18 -8.86
N TYR A 7 -3.05 -13.01 -9.47
CA TYR A 7 -2.52 -11.77 -8.89
C TYR A 7 -3.63 -10.73 -8.78
N GLY A 8 -3.62 -9.96 -7.69
CA GLY A 8 -4.61 -8.93 -7.43
C GLY A 8 -4.41 -8.26 -6.08
N ALA A 9 -5.32 -7.37 -5.71
CA ALA A 9 -5.32 -6.74 -4.40
C ALA A 9 -5.49 -7.79 -3.29
N SER A 10 -4.68 -7.70 -2.21
CA SER A 10 -4.62 -8.71 -1.15
C SER A 10 -5.99 -9.01 -0.52
N GLY A 11 -6.77 -7.97 -0.24
CA GLY A 11 -8.09 -8.12 0.36
C GLY A 11 -9.09 -8.82 -0.58
N ASP A 12 -9.03 -8.54 -1.89
CA ASP A 12 -9.90 -9.20 -2.89
C ASP A 12 -9.50 -10.66 -3.07
N GLN A 13 -8.20 -10.95 -3.16
CA GLN A 13 -7.70 -12.32 -3.25
C GLN A 13 -8.07 -13.13 -2.00
N SER A 14 -7.92 -12.55 -0.81
CA SER A 14 -8.30 -13.20 0.43
C SER A 14 -9.80 -13.51 0.49
N ARG A 15 -10.66 -12.56 0.09
CA ARG A 15 -12.11 -12.80 0.00
C ARG A 15 -12.45 -13.89 -1.01
N SER A 16 -11.82 -13.85 -2.19
CA SER A 16 -12.04 -14.88 -3.22
C SER A 16 -11.73 -16.28 -2.71
N VAL A 17 -10.64 -16.44 -1.94
CA VAL A 17 -10.29 -17.75 -1.35
C VAL A 17 -11.29 -18.13 -0.25
N ALA A 18 -11.72 -17.20 0.59
CA ALA A 18 -12.78 -17.44 1.58
C ALA A 18 -14.10 -17.87 0.92
N ASP A 19 -14.42 -17.30 -0.24
CA ASP A 19 -15.62 -17.64 -1.05
C ASP A 19 -15.45 -18.93 -1.87
N GLY A 20 -14.33 -19.64 -1.72
CA GLY A 20 -14.10 -20.98 -2.31
C GLY A 20 -13.22 -21.01 -3.56
N ALA A 21 -12.53 -19.94 -3.93
CA ALA A 21 -11.53 -20.01 -4.99
C ALA A 21 -10.37 -20.94 -4.56
N PRO A 22 -9.98 -21.92 -5.41
CA PRO A 22 -8.94 -22.87 -5.06
C PRO A 22 -7.57 -22.19 -4.94
N ALA A 23 -6.87 -22.43 -3.83
CA ALA A 23 -5.52 -21.95 -3.61
C ALA A 23 -4.72 -22.94 -2.75
N ASP A 24 -3.54 -23.33 -3.22
CA ASP A 24 -2.57 -24.13 -2.43
C ASP A 24 -1.61 -23.23 -1.64
N TYR A 25 -1.46 -21.97 -2.03
CA TYR A 25 -0.58 -20.99 -1.42
C TYR A 25 -1.16 -19.59 -1.57
N VAL A 26 -1.08 -18.79 -0.49
CA VAL A 26 -1.47 -17.38 -0.49
C VAL A 26 -0.32 -16.50 0.00
N HIS A 27 -0.22 -15.30 -0.57
CA HIS A 27 0.77 -14.29 -0.17
C HIS A 27 0.10 -12.92 -0.19
N PHE A 28 -0.11 -12.35 1.00
CA PHE A 28 -0.82 -11.09 1.18
C PHE A 28 0.08 -10.03 1.83
N SER A 29 -0.29 -8.76 1.68
CA SER A 29 0.46 -7.64 2.23
C SER A 29 0.24 -7.43 3.73
N VAL A 30 -0.87 -7.89 4.29
CA VAL A 30 -1.24 -7.66 5.70
C VAL A 30 -1.75 -8.94 6.36
N ALA A 31 -1.43 -9.11 7.62
CA ALA A 31 -1.82 -10.30 8.41
C ALA A 31 -3.35 -10.48 8.48
N SER A 32 -4.14 -9.41 8.52
CA SER A 32 -5.60 -9.49 8.58
C SER A 32 -6.24 -10.21 7.37
N ASP A 33 -5.58 -10.21 6.22
CA ASP A 33 -6.05 -10.97 5.05
C ASP A 33 -5.72 -12.46 5.17
N VAL A 34 -4.71 -12.84 5.98
CA VAL A 34 -4.44 -14.23 6.36
C VAL A 34 -5.39 -14.68 7.47
N THR A 35 -5.57 -13.86 8.51
CA THR A 35 -6.44 -14.23 9.65
C THR A 35 -7.89 -14.45 9.24
N ARG A 36 -8.39 -13.74 8.22
CA ARG A 36 -9.70 -14.06 7.61
C ARG A 36 -9.79 -15.52 7.19
N LEU A 37 -8.75 -16.06 6.56
CA LEU A 37 -8.72 -17.46 6.12
C LEU A 37 -8.51 -18.44 7.27
N VAL A 38 -7.88 -18.00 8.35
CA VAL A 38 -7.80 -18.77 9.61
C VAL A 38 -9.18 -18.87 10.23
N ASP A 39 -9.92 -17.78 10.32
CA ASP A 39 -11.28 -17.71 10.87
C ASP A 39 -12.26 -18.63 10.11
N GLU A 40 -12.04 -18.78 8.78
CA GLU A 40 -12.80 -19.71 7.90
C GLU A 40 -12.24 -21.15 7.95
N GLY A 41 -11.22 -21.44 8.74
CA GLY A 41 -10.61 -22.76 8.88
C GLY A 41 -9.82 -23.24 7.66
N LEU A 42 -9.46 -22.34 6.75
CA LEU A 42 -8.71 -22.64 5.52
C LEU A 42 -7.19 -22.59 5.73
N ILE A 43 -6.73 -21.88 6.75
CA ILE A 43 -5.32 -21.80 7.17
C ILE A 43 -5.23 -22.17 8.65
N ALA A 44 -4.19 -22.91 9.02
CA ALA A 44 -3.95 -23.29 10.40
C ALA A 44 -3.66 -22.06 11.30
N GLU A 45 -4.09 -22.10 12.58
CA GLU A 45 -3.89 -21.01 13.53
C GLU A 45 -2.40 -20.70 13.79
N ASP A 46 -1.54 -21.69 13.61
CA ASP A 46 -0.10 -21.60 13.84
C ASP A 46 0.72 -21.11 12.62
N TRP A 47 0.05 -20.57 11.58
CA TRP A 47 0.67 -20.13 10.32
C TRP A 47 1.88 -19.19 10.50
N ASN A 48 1.94 -18.44 11.61
CA ASN A 48 2.98 -17.45 11.91
C ASN A 48 3.94 -17.88 13.04
N THR A 49 3.95 -19.13 13.46
CA THR A 49 4.80 -19.62 14.56
C THR A 49 6.22 -20.01 14.13
N GLY A 50 6.47 -20.16 12.83
CA GLY A 50 7.80 -20.44 12.29
C GLY A 50 8.78 -19.27 12.50
N GLU A 51 10.06 -19.52 12.24
CA GLU A 51 11.17 -18.58 12.44
C GLU A 51 10.91 -17.22 11.79
N ASN A 52 10.38 -17.20 10.58
CA ASN A 52 10.07 -16.00 9.82
C ASN A 52 8.66 -15.43 10.11
N LYS A 53 7.92 -16.00 11.07
CA LYS A 53 6.57 -15.56 11.46
C LYS A 53 5.63 -15.36 10.26
N GLY A 54 5.70 -16.23 9.27
CA GLY A 54 4.92 -16.14 8.04
C GLY A 54 5.33 -14.99 7.09
N ILE A 55 6.42 -14.26 7.37
CA ILE A 55 6.87 -13.14 6.55
C ILE A 55 7.78 -13.63 5.44
N VAL A 56 7.41 -13.38 4.19
CA VAL A 56 8.17 -13.74 2.98
C VAL A 56 9.10 -12.61 2.56
N SER A 57 8.62 -11.37 2.62
CA SER A 57 9.39 -10.18 2.23
C SER A 57 8.98 -8.96 3.07
N LYS A 58 9.82 -7.93 3.07
CA LYS A 58 9.55 -6.65 3.72
C LYS A 58 9.80 -5.53 2.74
N SER A 59 9.02 -4.46 2.85
CA SER A 59 9.20 -3.22 2.12
C SER A 59 8.79 -2.05 3.01
N VAL A 60 9.00 -0.82 2.54
CA VAL A 60 8.57 0.40 3.21
C VAL A 60 7.65 1.19 2.30
N VAL A 61 6.85 2.10 2.88
CA VAL A 61 6.04 3.05 2.13
C VAL A 61 6.93 4.20 1.68
N VAL A 62 6.85 4.56 0.41
CA VAL A 62 7.59 5.66 -0.21
C VAL A 62 6.67 6.58 -1.00
N PHE A 63 7.15 7.76 -1.35
CA PHE A 63 6.48 8.71 -2.23
C PHE A 63 7.07 8.60 -3.64
N GLY A 64 6.29 8.10 -4.60
CA GLY A 64 6.59 8.28 -6.01
C GLY A 64 6.24 9.71 -6.42
N VAL A 65 7.17 10.45 -7.00
CA VAL A 65 6.97 11.83 -7.44
C VAL A 65 7.26 11.98 -8.92
N ARG A 66 6.67 12.99 -9.55
CA ARG A 66 6.96 13.30 -10.96
C ARG A 66 8.43 13.60 -11.14
N ASP A 67 8.96 13.33 -12.32
CA ASP A 67 10.35 13.64 -12.69
C ASP A 67 10.70 15.10 -12.34
N GLY A 68 11.81 15.29 -11.64
CA GLY A 68 12.26 16.58 -11.15
C GLY A 68 11.42 17.15 -10.00
N ASN A 69 10.46 16.41 -9.48
CA ASN A 69 9.64 16.77 -8.30
C ASN A 69 9.13 18.22 -8.32
N PRO A 70 8.30 18.62 -9.28
CA PRO A 70 7.91 20.02 -9.47
C PRO A 70 7.13 20.63 -8.31
N LYS A 71 6.50 19.81 -7.47
CA LYS A 71 5.80 20.23 -6.24
C LYS A 71 6.71 20.24 -5.01
N ASN A 72 7.98 19.85 -5.15
CA ASN A 72 8.94 19.73 -4.05
C ASN A 72 8.41 18.92 -2.84
N ILE A 73 7.76 17.79 -3.13
CA ILE A 73 7.19 16.89 -2.11
C ILE A 73 8.34 16.04 -1.55
N ARG A 74 8.63 16.14 -0.24
CA ARG A 74 9.72 15.42 0.42
C ARG A 74 9.32 14.83 1.76
N THR A 75 8.37 15.45 2.44
CA THR A 75 7.95 15.10 3.80
C THR A 75 6.47 14.78 3.85
N TRP A 76 6.04 14.16 4.92
CA TRP A 76 4.63 13.89 5.18
C TRP A 76 3.79 15.19 5.20
N ASP A 77 4.32 16.28 5.73
CA ASP A 77 3.62 17.58 5.76
C ASP A 77 3.34 18.14 4.36
N ASP A 78 4.17 17.79 3.37
CA ASP A 78 3.95 18.21 1.99
C ASP A 78 2.68 17.58 1.40
N LEU A 79 2.32 16.36 1.82
CA LEU A 79 1.16 15.63 1.30
C LEU A 79 -0.18 16.32 1.64
N ILE A 80 -0.23 17.05 2.76
CA ILE A 80 -1.46 17.71 3.22
C ILE A 80 -1.53 19.19 2.83
N LYS A 81 -0.59 19.68 2.02
CA LYS A 81 -0.62 21.05 1.49
C LYS A 81 -1.75 21.21 0.47
N PRO A 82 -2.40 22.40 0.44
CA PRO A 82 -3.41 22.69 -0.57
C PRO A 82 -2.86 22.55 -2.00
N GLY A 83 -3.62 21.88 -2.86
CA GLY A 83 -3.27 21.69 -4.27
C GLY A 83 -2.26 20.59 -4.54
N VAL A 84 -1.90 19.77 -3.55
CA VAL A 84 -1.19 18.52 -3.75
C VAL A 84 -2.20 17.41 -4.00
N GLU A 85 -2.00 16.66 -5.07
CA GLU A 85 -2.88 15.58 -5.49
C GLU A 85 -2.23 14.21 -5.24
N ILE A 86 -2.87 13.39 -4.40
CA ILE A 86 -2.36 12.08 -3.97
C ILE A 86 -3.04 10.96 -4.77
N VAL A 87 -2.25 9.99 -5.22
CA VAL A 87 -2.71 8.69 -5.71
C VAL A 87 -2.35 7.62 -4.70
N THR A 88 -3.33 6.87 -4.23
CA THR A 88 -3.13 5.73 -3.33
C THR A 88 -4.15 4.65 -3.67
N PRO A 89 -3.83 3.35 -3.54
CA PRO A 89 -4.83 2.33 -3.77
C PRO A 89 -5.96 2.38 -2.72
N ASN A 90 -7.07 1.69 -3.01
CA ASN A 90 -8.24 1.67 -2.13
C ASN A 90 -8.00 0.76 -0.90
N PRO A 91 -8.12 1.24 0.34
CA PRO A 91 -7.93 0.42 1.54
C PRO A 91 -8.99 -0.68 1.74
N ALA A 92 -10.15 -0.60 1.07
CA ALA A 92 -11.15 -1.65 1.10
C ALA A 92 -10.68 -2.93 0.39
N SER A 93 -9.86 -2.82 -0.66
CA SER A 93 -9.36 -3.93 -1.47
C SER A 93 -7.87 -4.21 -1.26
N SER A 94 -7.05 -3.17 -1.11
CA SER A 94 -5.59 -3.25 -1.16
C SER A 94 -4.92 -3.26 0.21
N GLY A 95 -4.08 -4.27 0.45
CA GLY A 95 -3.20 -4.28 1.64
C GLY A 95 -2.17 -3.14 1.63
N ALA A 96 -1.66 -2.75 0.47
CA ALA A 96 -0.76 -1.61 0.33
C ALA A 96 -1.43 -0.30 0.80
N ALA A 97 -2.69 -0.08 0.45
CA ALA A 97 -3.43 1.10 0.89
C ALA A 97 -3.61 1.18 2.40
N ARG A 98 -3.78 0.03 3.05
CA ARG A 98 -3.85 -0.02 4.52
C ARG A 98 -2.53 0.36 5.16
N TRP A 99 -1.40 -0.07 4.58
CA TRP A 99 -0.07 0.36 5.03
C TRP A 99 0.17 1.84 4.75
N ASN A 100 -0.29 2.39 3.63
CA ASN A 100 -0.20 3.82 3.34
C ASN A 100 -0.94 4.65 4.38
N ALA A 101 -2.16 4.25 4.73
CA ALA A 101 -2.95 4.91 5.78
C ALA A 101 -2.30 4.78 7.17
N LEU A 102 -1.78 3.58 7.50
CA LEU A 102 -1.07 3.35 8.76
C LEU A 102 0.24 4.13 8.84
N ALA A 103 0.96 4.28 7.74
CA ALA A 103 2.18 5.09 7.68
C ALA A 103 1.86 6.58 7.87
N ALA A 104 0.79 7.08 7.22
CA ALA A 104 0.30 8.44 7.40
C ALA A 104 -0.13 8.74 8.85
N TYR A 105 -0.76 7.79 9.53
CA TYR A 105 -1.10 7.89 10.95
C TYR A 105 0.16 7.78 11.83
N GLY A 106 0.95 6.74 11.58
CA GLY A 106 2.08 6.36 12.41
C GLY A 106 3.20 7.39 12.46
N GLN A 107 3.42 8.13 11.38
CA GLN A 107 4.43 9.19 11.35
C GLN A 107 4.10 10.32 12.36
N VAL A 108 2.83 10.68 12.53
CA VAL A 108 2.43 11.69 13.53
C VAL A 108 2.73 11.21 14.94
N VAL A 109 2.34 9.96 15.25
CA VAL A 109 2.56 9.36 16.58
C VAL A 109 4.06 9.19 16.84
N ALA A 110 4.85 8.75 15.85
CA ALA A 110 6.29 8.57 15.96
C ALA A 110 7.02 9.89 16.23
N ASN A 111 6.49 11.01 15.73
CA ASN A 111 7.00 12.36 15.99
C ASN A 111 6.44 13.00 17.28
N GLY A 112 5.78 12.21 18.14
CA GLY A 112 5.28 12.67 19.44
C GLY A 112 3.88 13.30 19.41
N GLY A 113 3.19 13.23 18.28
CA GLY A 113 1.80 13.68 18.15
C GLY A 113 0.82 12.71 18.84
N THR A 114 -0.35 13.24 19.16
CA THR A 114 -1.46 12.50 19.76
C THR A 114 -2.24 11.69 18.71
N GLU A 115 -3.03 10.72 19.17
CA GLU A 115 -3.95 9.97 18.30
C GLU A 115 -4.95 10.89 17.57
N ALA A 116 -5.46 11.93 18.25
CA ALA A 116 -6.36 12.90 17.64
C ALA A 116 -5.69 13.70 16.51
N GLU A 117 -4.42 14.09 16.68
CA GLU A 117 -3.64 14.75 15.63
C GLU A 117 -3.35 13.80 14.46
N ALA A 118 -3.05 12.53 14.75
CA ALA A 118 -2.85 11.51 13.73
C ALA A 118 -4.13 11.26 12.92
N GLN A 119 -5.30 11.19 13.57
CA GLN A 119 -6.59 11.09 12.88
C GLN A 119 -6.86 12.31 12.00
N ALA A 120 -6.66 13.52 12.54
CA ALA A 120 -6.82 14.76 11.77
C ALA A 120 -5.85 14.86 10.58
N TYR A 121 -4.63 14.32 10.72
CA TYR A 121 -3.69 14.22 9.61
C TYR A 121 -4.21 13.28 8.51
N VAL A 122 -4.68 12.08 8.87
CA VAL A 122 -5.24 11.10 7.93
C VAL A 122 -6.45 11.67 7.18
N GLU A 123 -7.31 12.43 7.85
CA GLU A 123 -8.43 13.12 7.20
C GLU A 123 -7.94 14.10 6.12
N LYS A 124 -6.94 14.93 6.43
CA LYS A 124 -6.32 15.86 5.46
C LYS A 124 -5.62 15.12 4.32
N PHE A 125 -4.92 14.02 4.64
CA PHE A 125 -4.30 13.17 3.63
C PHE A 125 -5.34 12.65 2.64
N PHE A 126 -6.43 12.06 3.11
CA PHE A 126 -7.48 11.56 2.24
C PHE A 126 -8.26 12.65 1.51
N ALA A 127 -8.35 13.86 2.05
CA ALA A 127 -8.93 15.00 1.36
C ALA A 127 -8.15 15.41 0.10
N ASN A 128 -6.85 15.15 0.06
CA ASN A 128 -5.99 15.39 -1.11
C ASN A 128 -5.91 14.18 -2.07
N VAL A 129 -6.56 13.06 -1.77
CA VAL A 129 -6.56 11.89 -2.65
C VAL A 129 -7.51 12.10 -3.82
N VAL A 130 -6.96 12.11 -5.03
CA VAL A 130 -7.70 12.28 -6.29
C VAL A 130 -7.99 10.98 -7.02
N SER A 131 -7.26 9.91 -6.68
CA SER A 131 -7.42 8.59 -7.32
C SER A 131 -7.16 7.45 -6.32
N MET A 132 -8.10 6.51 -6.23
CA MET A 132 -8.02 5.31 -5.37
C MET A 132 -8.31 4.03 -6.15
N PRO A 133 -7.40 3.56 -7.02
CA PRO A 133 -7.56 2.30 -7.75
C PRO A 133 -7.58 1.08 -6.81
N GLY A 134 -8.06 -0.07 -7.32
CA GLY A 134 -8.27 -1.28 -6.53
C GLY A 134 -7.01 -1.92 -5.96
N SER A 135 -5.85 -1.73 -6.60
CA SER A 135 -4.57 -2.32 -6.18
C SER A 135 -3.41 -1.33 -6.26
N GLY A 136 -2.28 -1.66 -5.58
CA GLY A 136 -1.06 -0.86 -5.68
C GLY A 136 -0.55 -0.74 -7.10
N ARG A 137 -0.61 -1.82 -7.87
CA ARG A 137 -0.18 -1.84 -9.27
C ARG A 137 -1.06 -0.97 -10.17
N ASP A 138 -2.38 -0.97 -9.94
CA ASP A 138 -3.31 -0.09 -10.65
C ASP A 138 -3.10 1.38 -10.26
N ALA A 139 -2.73 1.66 -9.00
CA ALA A 139 -2.39 3.01 -8.55
C ALA A 139 -1.09 3.50 -9.22
N THR A 140 -0.06 2.66 -9.32
CA THR A 140 1.17 2.97 -10.05
C THR A 140 0.85 3.27 -11.52
N LYS A 141 0.00 2.45 -12.15
CA LYS A 141 -0.42 2.69 -13.54
C LYS A 141 -1.19 4.00 -13.68
N ALA A 142 -2.17 4.29 -12.82
CA ALA A 142 -2.92 5.55 -12.86
C ALA A 142 -1.98 6.76 -12.71
N PHE A 143 -0.98 6.68 -11.82
CA PHE A 143 0.04 7.71 -11.68
C PHE A 143 0.86 7.86 -12.96
N GLN A 144 1.35 6.79 -13.56
CA GLN A 144 2.09 6.82 -14.84
C GLN A 144 1.25 7.42 -15.97
N ASP A 145 -0.05 7.15 -15.99
CA ASP A 145 -1.01 7.70 -16.97
C ASP A 145 -1.35 9.18 -16.71
N GLY A 146 -0.74 9.81 -15.68
CA GLY A 146 -0.83 11.24 -15.42
C GLY A 146 -1.69 11.67 -14.23
N ALA A 147 -2.27 10.76 -13.46
CA ALA A 147 -3.04 11.10 -12.27
C ALA A 147 -2.15 11.60 -11.13
N GLY A 148 -2.53 12.70 -10.49
CA GLY A 148 -1.94 13.24 -9.27
C GLY A 148 -0.48 13.71 -9.37
N ASP A 149 0.02 14.22 -8.27
CA ASP A 149 1.39 14.73 -8.09
C ASP A 149 2.29 13.73 -7.38
N VAL A 150 1.71 12.91 -6.50
CA VAL A 150 2.42 11.96 -5.66
C VAL A 150 1.67 10.62 -5.58
N LEU A 151 2.42 9.54 -5.69
CA LEU A 151 1.97 8.16 -5.55
C LEU A 151 2.44 7.62 -4.19
N MET A 152 1.51 7.07 -3.40
CA MET A 152 1.87 6.26 -2.25
C MET A 152 2.12 4.83 -2.69
N ALA A 153 3.34 4.34 -2.59
CA ALA A 153 3.76 3.03 -3.08
C ALA A 153 4.64 2.28 -2.08
N TYR A 154 4.87 1.01 -2.33
CA TYR A 154 5.98 0.30 -1.73
C TYR A 154 7.29 0.62 -2.46
N GLU A 155 8.39 0.65 -1.72
CA GLU A 155 9.73 0.87 -2.27
C GLU A 155 10.08 -0.12 -3.38
N ASN A 156 9.74 -1.40 -3.23
CA ASN A 156 9.99 -2.40 -4.27
C ASN A 156 9.25 -2.14 -5.57
N GLU A 157 8.04 -1.56 -5.53
CA GLU A 157 7.29 -1.12 -6.72
C GLU A 157 7.97 0.10 -7.36
N ALA A 158 8.44 1.04 -6.54
CA ALA A 158 9.15 2.23 -7.01
C ALA A 158 10.50 1.88 -7.67
N ILE A 159 11.28 0.99 -7.07
CA ILE A 159 12.53 0.47 -7.65
C ILE A 159 12.26 -0.21 -9.00
N LEU A 160 11.20 -1.02 -9.09
CA LEU A 160 10.83 -1.69 -10.34
C LEU A 160 10.45 -0.68 -11.43
N ALA A 161 9.73 0.37 -11.06
CA ALA A 161 9.35 1.45 -11.97
C ALA A 161 10.59 2.21 -12.48
N GLU A 162 11.52 2.55 -11.61
CA GLU A 162 12.78 3.20 -11.96
C GLU A 162 13.62 2.33 -12.92
N GLN A 163 13.79 1.03 -12.63
CA GLN A 163 14.50 0.09 -13.48
C GLN A 163 13.90 -0.03 -14.90
N ASN A 164 12.60 0.19 -15.02
CA ASN A 164 11.88 0.16 -16.29
C ASN A 164 11.74 1.54 -16.96
N ASN A 165 12.39 2.58 -16.46
CA ASN A 165 12.31 3.98 -16.92
C ASN A 165 10.85 4.46 -17.02
N GLN A 166 10.04 4.20 -16.00
CA GLN A 166 8.61 4.45 -16.02
C GLN A 166 8.21 5.87 -15.55
N GLY A 167 9.14 6.84 -15.62
CA GLY A 167 8.81 8.27 -15.60
C GLY A 167 8.39 8.83 -14.24
N PHE A 168 8.94 8.31 -13.14
CA PHE A 168 8.87 8.96 -11.84
C PHE A 168 10.06 8.59 -10.93
N GLU A 169 10.39 9.48 -10.01
CA GLU A 169 11.39 9.28 -8.96
C GLU A 169 10.68 8.85 -7.68
N TYR A 170 11.40 8.29 -6.71
CA TYR A 170 10.82 8.05 -5.40
C TYR A 170 11.64 8.64 -4.25
N ILE A 171 10.96 8.94 -3.17
CA ILE A 171 11.50 9.54 -1.95
C ILE A 171 11.10 8.64 -0.78
N ILE A 172 12.06 8.30 0.07
CA ILE A 172 11.80 7.71 1.38
C ILE A 172 11.51 8.88 2.32
N PRO A 173 10.28 9.06 2.82
CA PRO A 173 9.95 10.17 3.70
C PRO A 173 10.61 10.00 5.07
N GLU A 174 11.09 11.11 5.63
CA GLU A 174 11.59 11.21 7.00
C GLU A 174 10.46 11.42 8.00
#